data_ea301eb5a8fe3357875fea7556693fed
#
_entry.id   ea301eb5a8fe3357875fea7556693fed
#
_cell.length_a   1.000
_cell.length_b   1.000
_cell.length_c   1.000
_cell.angle_alpha   90.00
_cell.angle_beta   90.00
_cell.angle_gamma   90.00
#
_symmetry.space_group_name_H-M   'P 1'
#
loop_
_entity.id
_entity.type
_entity.pdbx_description
1 polymer ?
#
loop_
_entity_poly.entity_id
_entity_poly.type
_entity_poly.pdbx_seq_one_letter_code
_entity_poly.pdbx_strand_id
1 'polypeptide(L)'
;MKYLRVFPNWRDFQPVHPVLRNNGAIIEYRLENDKIPDNPYYLNREMLNRFEKFCALCNKYNLKLIVGLLTGWMSGRLFIPPVLYDKNLISDHLALYFEQLFVKGFVKEFKNQRSIYAWDLGNECSCMSGTDSFEKAAVWTMSITDAIKSSDQSRPIISGVHRMSPSRYNNPWTIQTQAQSSDYLVSHPYPFWSDLAAYDKISSAAVKLYPTALTKIYSEIGKKPCLIEEIGTMGPSVCNDKNSELFFKIILFSAWENNIPGVLWWCAYEQNDLKTIPYTWNMCETELGILDENKKPKQIMNAITDFQRFIDKIDFSLSKPKSDAVCILTHGQDQLGVGYASYVFARQSGMNIDFCFYDENICNSEYYILPSYTGINIMPKDKYISLIDKVKNGATLFVSYNGGILSGFEKLTGLSVIETEQGNFNGKTVISGYELEYTQKSKLSLKPTTAKVLAEDSDGNPVLSCNKLGLGKVYFCAFAPEALSVCKNSAFTQDMHEIYSLCFSDILSNKPIKSKNDLLFVTEHYKNDELYCVISNYSNKDQHIDIDISPEYIVKKTYNAENMICKACESAVFVLERIS
;
A
#
# COMPACT_ATOMS: atom_id res chain seq x y z
N MET A 1 -5.14 -21.54 -5.57
CA MET A 1 -6.05 -20.46 -5.14
C MET A 1 -6.94 -20.99 -4.03
N LYS A 2 -6.99 -20.29 -2.88
CA LYS A 2 -7.74 -20.76 -1.69
C LYS A 2 -8.84 -19.78 -1.26
N TYR A 3 -8.74 -18.51 -1.64
CA TYR A 3 -9.64 -17.45 -1.21
C TYR A 3 -10.31 -16.78 -2.40
N LEU A 4 -11.58 -16.42 -2.21
CA LEU A 4 -12.37 -15.61 -3.13
C LEU A 4 -12.96 -14.44 -2.34
N ARG A 5 -12.83 -13.22 -2.85
CA ARG A 5 -13.62 -12.08 -2.41
C ARG A 5 -14.90 -12.04 -3.22
N VAL A 6 -16.03 -11.89 -2.56
CA VAL A 6 -17.36 -11.99 -3.18
C VAL A 6 -18.28 -10.88 -2.69
N PHE A 7 -19.22 -10.48 -3.55
CA PHE A 7 -20.00 -9.27 -3.40
C PHE A 7 -21.50 -9.58 -3.45
N PRO A 8 -22.16 -9.78 -2.30
CA PRO A 8 -23.61 -9.77 -2.24
C PRO A 8 -24.10 -8.35 -2.55
N ASN A 9 -24.58 -8.13 -3.77
CA ASN A 9 -25.02 -6.82 -4.23
C ASN A 9 -26.13 -6.30 -3.30
N TRP A 10 -25.87 -5.19 -2.61
CA TRP A 10 -26.75 -4.69 -1.55
C TRP A 10 -28.18 -4.47 -2.02
N ARG A 11 -28.38 -3.83 -3.20
CA ARG A 11 -29.71 -3.61 -3.77
C ARG A 11 -30.52 -4.89 -3.96
N ASP A 12 -29.89 -5.97 -4.42
CA ASP A 12 -30.59 -7.20 -4.74
C ASP A 12 -30.93 -8.01 -3.47
N PHE A 13 -30.08 -7.92 -2.47
CA PHE A 13 -30.31 -8.56 -1.17
C PHE A 13 -31.25 -7.80 -0.25
N GLN A 14 -31.33 -6.46 -0.37
CA GLN A 14 -32.21 -5.60 0.41
C GLN A 14 -32.95 -4.58 -0.48
N PRO A 15 -33.83 -5.03 -1.40
CA PRO A 15 -34.48 -4.18 -2.41
C PRO A 15 -35.66 -3.38 -1.79
N VAL A 16 -35.37 -2.55 -0.81
CA VAL A 16 -36.38 -1.81 -0.04
C VAL A 16 -36.81 -0.54 -0.76
N HIS A 17 -38.11 -0.31 -0.81
CA HIS A 17 -38.68 0.95 -1.27
C HIS A 17 -39.76 1.45 -0.29
N PRO A 18 -40.01 2.77 -0.22
CA PRO A 18 -41.05 3.34 0.61
C PRO A 18 -42.41 3.24 -0.05
N VAL A 19 -43.44 2.94 0.74
CA VAL A 19 -44.83 3.12 0.34
C VAL A 19 -45.32 4.46 0.88
N LEU A 20 -45.80 5.31 -0.03
CA LEU A 20 -46.13 6.71 0.27
C LEU A 20 -47.64 6.96 0.33
N ARG A 21 -48.04 7.91 1.19
CA ARG A 21 -49.35 8.57 1.12
C ARG A 21 -49.33 9.62 0.00
N ASN A 22 -50.51 10.11 -0.36
CA ASN A 22 -50.68 11.18 -1.33
C ASN A 22 -49.96 12.50 -1.01
N ASN A 23 -49.65 12.73 0.27
CA ASN A 23 -48.87 13.90 0.75
C ASN A 23 -47.34 13.62 0.81
N GLY A 24 -46.88 12.48 0.30
CA GLY A 24 -45.46 12.11 0.32
C GLY A 24 -44.95 11.50 1.63
N ALA A 25 -45.79 11.39 2.67
CA ALA A 25 -45.35 10.75 3.92
C ALA A 25 -45.20 9.24 3.76
N ILE A 26 -44.12 8.67 4.29
CA ILE A 26 -43.87 7.22 4.28
C ILE A 26 -44.86 6.54 5.25
N ILE A 27 -45.58 5.53 4.74
CA ILE A 27 -46.49 4.69 5.53
C ILE A 27 -45.75 3.46 6.06
N GLU A 28 -45.03 2.79 5.16
CA GLU A 28 -44.33 1.54 5.44
C GLU A 28 -43.18 1.34 4.42
N TYR A 29 -42.36 0.34 4.67
CA TYR A 29 -41.33 -0.12 3.74
C TYR A 29 -41.66 -1.52 3.22
N ARG A 30 -41.48 -1.75 1.92
CA ARG A 30 -41.70 -3.05 1.27
C ARG A 30 -40.49 -3.45 0.44
N LEU A 31 -40.45 -4.73 0.08
CA LEU A 31 -39.48 -5.23 -0.90
C LEU A 31 -40.01 -5.01 -2.31
N GLU A 32 -39.16 -5.17 -3.30
CA GLU A 32 -39.50 -5.07 -4.73
C GLU A 32 -40.80 -5.85 -5.06
N ASN A 33 -41.60 -5.30 -5.98
CA ASN A 33 -42.95 -5.77 -6.32
C ASN A 33 -43.94 -5.77 -5.15
N ASP A 34 -43.83 -4.78 -4.23
CA ASP A 34 -44.70 -4.58 -3.08
C ASP A 34 -44.79 -5.76 -2.10
N LYS A 35 -43.80 -6.63 -2.10
CA LYS A 35 -43.76 -7.77 -1.19
C LYS A 35 -43.53 -7.32 0.24
N ILE A 36 -44.37 -7.83 1.14
CA ILE A 36 -44.16 -7.68 2.58
C ILE A 36 -42.91 -8.48 2.97
N PRO A 37 -41.93 -7.86 3.67
CA PRO A 37 -40.76 -8.60 4.13
C PRO A 37 -41.14 -9.69 5.14
N ASP A 38 -40.57 -10.88 4.97
CA ASP A 38 -40.76 -12.02 5.87
C ASP A 38 -39.78 -12.03 7.06
N ASN A 39 -38.94 -11.01 7.15
CA ASN A 39 -37.91 -10.87 8.17
C ASN A 39 -37.74 -9.39 8.56
N PRO A 40 -37.26 -9.10 9.79
CA PRO A 40 -37.11 -7.73 10.30
C PRO A 40 -35.95 -6.96 9.68
N TYR A 41 -35.15 -7.59 8.82
CA TYR A 41 -33.97 -7.00 8.17
C TYR A 41 -34.26 -6.56 6.73
N TYR A 42 -35.47 -6.78 6.23
CA TYR A 42 -35.86 -6.50 4.85
C TYR A 42 -35.00 -7.25 3.81
N LEU A 43 -34.52 -8.45 4.13
CA LEU A 43 -33.69 -9.23 3.23
C LEU A 43 -34.54 -10.04 2.26
N ASN A 44 -34.09 -10.13 1.01
CA ASN A 44 -34.69 -10.93 -0.03
C ASN A 44 -34.34 -12.42 0.16
N ARG A 45 -35.32 -13.24 0.53
CA ARG A 45 -35.17 -14.67 0.82
C ARG A 45 -34.59 -15.46 -0.37
N GLU A 46 -34.97 -15.11 -1.58
CA GLU A 46 -34.45 -15.81 -2.77
C GLU A 46 -32.94 -15.58 -2.92
N MET A 47 -32.46 -14.37 -2.70
CA MET A 47 -31.04 -14.05 -2.77
C MET A 47 -30.25 -14.70 -1.63
N LEU A 48 -30.82 -14.77 -0.43
CA LEU A 48 -30.20 -15.52 0.69
C LEU A 48 -30.05 -16.99 0.34
N ASN A 49 -31.08 -17.64 -0.20
CA ASN A 49 -31.04 -19.04 -0.62
C ASN A 49 -30.01 -19.30 -1.75
N ARG A 50 -29.85 -18.35 -2.69
CA ARG A 50 -28.80 -18.43 -3.73
C ARG A 50 -27.40 -18.35 -3.12
N PHE A 51 -27.18 -17.44 -2.17
CA PHE A 51 -25.88 -17.29 -1.51
C PHE A 51 -25.56 -18.50 -0.63
N GLU A 52 -26.54 -19.11 0.02
CA GLU A 52 -26.36 -20.37 0.77
C GLU A 52 -25.87 -21.50 -0.12
N LYS A 53 -26.49 -21.69 -1.31
CA LYS A 53 -26.02 -22.65 -2.32
C LYS A 53 -24.60 -22.37 -2.77
N PHE A 54 -24.24 -21.10 -2.95
CA PHE A 54 -22.88 -20.72 -3.28
C PHE A 54 -21.89 -21.06 -2.17
N CYS A 55 -22.22 -20.78 -0.90
CA CYS A 55 -21.41 -21.21 0.25
C CYS A 55 -21.22 -22.74 0.29
N ALA A 56 -22.26 -23.50 0.01
CA ALA A 56 -22.16 -24.98 -0.05
C ALA A 56 -21.20 -25.44 -1.16
N LEU A 57 -21.24 -24.82 -2.33
CA LEU A 57 -20.28 -25.09 -3.41
C LEU A 57 -18.85 -24.75 -2.99
N CYS A 58 -18.63 -23.59 -2.37
CA CYS A 58 -17.31 -23.21 -1.86
C CYS A 58 -16.78 -24.20 -0.82
N ASN A 59 -17.65 -24.68 0.09
CA ASN A 59 -17.29 -25.72 1.04
C ASN A 59 -16.88 -27.02 0.32
N LYS A 60 -17.62 -27.46 -0.70
CA LYS A 60 -17.32 -28.65 -1.50
C LYS A 60 -15.94 -28.59 -2.14
N TYR A 61 -15.53 -27.40 -2.62
CA TYR A 61 -14.24 -27.18 -3.29
C TYR A 61 -13.15 -26.63 -2.36
N ASN A 62 -13.38 -26.62 -1.04
CA ASN A 62 -12.45 -26.11 -0.03
C ASN A 62 -11.98 -24.65 -0.30
N LEU A 63 -12.88 -23.82 -0.80
CA LEU A 63 -12.66 -22.38 -1.02
C LEU A 63 -13.14 -21.59 0.20
N LYS A 64 -12.40 -20.54 0.53
CA LYS A 64 -12.72 -19.58 1.59
C LYS A 64 -13.18 -18.26 1.01
N LEU A 65 -14.20 -17.68 1.65
CA LEU A 65 -14.84 -16.46 1.20
C LEU A 65 -14.46 -15.26 2.09
N ILE A 66 -14.08 -14.18 1.47
CA ILE A 66 -14.09 -12.83 2.04
C ILE A 66 -15.35 -12.18 1.50
N VAL A 67 -16.27 -11.78 2.37
CA VAL A 67 -17.59 -11.30 1.96
C VAL A 67 -17.66 -9.78 2.14
N GLY A 68 -17.65 -9.06 1.02
CA GLY A 68 -17.84 -7.60 0.98
C GLY A 68 -19.32 -7.26 1.18
N LEU A 69 -19.70 -6.89 2.42
CA LEU A 69 -21.10 -6.74 2.84
C LEU A 69 -21.80 -5.60 2.13
N LEU A 70 -21.35 -4.36 2.33
CA LEU A 70 -21.95 -3.18 1.70
C LEU A 70 -21.38 -2.99 0.30
N THR A 71 -21.78 -3.83 -0.63
CA THR A 71 -21.48 -3.66 -2.06
C THR A 71 -22.47 -2.65 -2.65
N GLY A 72 -22.40 -1.41 -2.16
CA GLY A 72 -23.15 -0.27 -2.67
C GLY A 72 -22.50 0.40 -3.86
N TRP A 73 -21.18 0.23 -4.01
CA TRP A 73 -20.39 0.72 -5.13
C TRP A 73 -19.70 -0.44 -5.85
N MET A 74 -19.79 -0.49 -7.16
CA MET A 74 -19.10 -1.45 -8.00
C MET A 74 -18.90 -0.87 -9.40
N SER A 75 -17.65 -0.90 -9.90
CA SER A 75 -17.34 -0.58 -11.30
C SER A 75 -17.95 0.74 -11.78
N GLY A 76 -17.87 1.81 -10.97
CA GLY A 76 -18.38 3.14 -11.30
C GLY A 76 -19.91 3.31 -11.17
N ARG A 77 -20.62 2.39 -10.53
CA ARG A 77 -22.08 2.43 -10.34
C ARG A 77 -22.46 2.19 -8.88
N LEU A 78 -23.59 2.81 -8.48
CA LEU A 78 -24.22 2.56 -7.18
C LEU A 78 -25.25 1.44 -7.28
N PHE A 79 -25.18 0.49 -6.38
CA PHE A 79 -26.11 -0.63 -6.20
C PHE A 79 -26.72 -0.58 -4.81
N ILE A 80 -27.55 0.41 -4.59
CA ILE A 80 -28.15 0.70 -3.29
C ILE A 80 -29.64 0.45 -3.30
N PRO A 81 -30.26 0.17 -2.14
CA PRO A 81 -31.72 0.07 -2.04
C PRO A 81 -32.43 1.32 -2.57
N PRO A 82 -33.55 1.20 -3.27
CA PRO A 82 -34.27 2.35 -3.85
C PRO A 82 -34.64 3.43 -2.86
N VAL A 83 -34.91 3.07 -1.61
CA VAL A 83 -35.23 4.00 -0.51
C VAL A 83 -34.08 4.98 -0.17
N LEU A 84 -32.85 4.71 -0.67
CA LEU A 84 -31.64 5.48 -0.36
C LEU A 84 -31.11 6.30 -1.55
N TYR A 85 -31.81 6.35 -2.69
CA TYR A 85 -31.29 7.01 -3.92
C TYR A 85 -30.95 8.50 -3.75
N ASP A 86 -31.61 9.18 -2.83
CA ASP A 86 -31.42 10.61 -2.52
C ASP A 86 -30.64 10.85 -1.21
N LYS A 87 -30.08 9.80 -0.60
CA LYS A 87 -29.43 9.87 0.70
C LYS A 87 -27.90 9.84 0.58
N ASN A 88 -27.24 10.52 1.52
CA ASN A 88 -25.81 10.32 1.74
C ASN A 88 -25.58 9.04 2.53
N LEU A 89 -24.92 8.06 1.92
CA LEU A 89 -24.75 6.72 2.50
C LEU A 89 -23.81 6.69 3.71
N ILE A 90 -23.03 7.74 3.93
CA ILE A 90 -22.08 7.79 5.05
C ILE A 90 -22.64 8.51 6.27
N SER A 91 -23.58 9.44 6.08
CA SER A 91 -24.01 10.33 7.18
C SER A 91 -25.52 10.45 7.37
N ASP A 92 -26.35 9.99 6.42
CA ASP A 92 -27.80 10.04 6.58
C ASP A 92 -28.27 8.93 7.55
N HIS A 93 -29.10 9.30 8.50
CA HIS A 93 -29.60 8.36 9.53
C HIS A 93 -30.43 7.22 8.95
N LEU A 94 -31.16 7.45 7.84
CA LEU A 94 -31.94 6.41 7.18
C LEU A 94 -31.02 5.42 6.46
N ALA A 95 -29.95 5.91 5.83
CA ALA A 95 -28.95 5.05 5.22
C ALA A 95 -28.29 4.16 6.28
N LEU A 96 -27.77 4.75 7.37
CA LEU A 96 -27.19 4.00 8.49
C LEU A 96 -28.15 2.97 9.09
N TYR A 97 -29.44 3.28 9.16
CA TYR A 97 -30.46 2.35 9.64
C TYR A 97 -30.56 1.10 8.74
N PHE A 98 -30.68 1.27 7.43
CA PHE A 98 -30.80 0.15 6.50
C PHE A 98 -29.48 -0.61 6.33
N GLU A 99 -28.34 0.06 6.36
CA GLU A 99 -27.00 -0.57 6.39
C GLU A 99 -26.85 -1.49 7.58
N GLN A 100 -27.19 -1.03 8.78
CA GLN A 100 -27.13 -1.84 9.98
C GLN A 100 -28.10 -3.03 9.93
N LEU A 101 -29.30 -2.84 9.42
CA LEU A 101 -30.25 -3.95 9.24
C LEU A 101 -29.71 -4.98 8.27
N PHE A 102 -29.18 -4.54 7.13
CA PHE A 102 -28.58 -5.41 6.14
C PHE A 102 -27.43 -6.22 6.74
N VAL A 103 -26.45 -5.55 7.33
CA VAL A 103 -25.26 -6.17 7.89
C VAL A 103 -25.62 -7.16 8.99
N LYS A 104 -26.44 -6.74 9.97
CA LYS A 104 -26.86 -7.62 11.07
C LYS A 104 -27.62 -8.85 10.57
N GLY A 105 -28.55 -8.65 9.64
CA GLY A 105 -29.38 -9.73 9.10
C GLY A 105 -28.55 -10.72 8.30
N PHE A 106 -27.73 -10.22 7.38
CA PHE A 106 -26.88 -11.06 6.52
C PHE A 106 -25.83 -11.84 7.35
N VAL A 107 -25.14 -11.18 8.27
CA VAL A 107 -24.14 -11.84 9.12
C VAL A 107 -24.79 -12.90 10.02
N LYS A 108 -25.96 -12.64 10.61
CA LYS A 108 -26.70 -13.64 11.40
C LYS A 108 -27.08 -14.87 10.59
N GLU A 109 -27.56 -14.68 9.37
CA GLU A 109 -27.96 -15.75 8.47
C GLU A 109 -26.78 -16.66 8.14
N PHE A 110 -25.61 -16.08 7.88
CA PHE A 110 -24.46 -16.82 7.32
C PHE A 110 -23.29 -17.08 8.28
N LYS A 111 -23.34 -16.60 9.53
CA LYS A 111 -22.23 -16.79 10.49
C LYS A 111 -21.81 -18.25 10.74
N ASN A 112 -22.66 -19.21 10.47
CA ASN A 112 -22.34 -20.63 10.64
C ASN A 112 -21.76 -21.30 9.36
N GLN A 113 -21.64 -20.57 8.25
CA GLN A 113 -21.10 -21.09 7.00
C GLN A 113 -19.57 -21.25 7.09
N ARG A 114 -19.07 -22.48 6.96
CA ARG A 114 -17.63 -22.81 7.10
C ARG A 114 -16.77 -22.24 5.97
N SER A 115 -17.38 -21.94 4.80
CA SER A 115 -16.68 -21.31 3.69
C SER A 115 -16.33 -19.85 3.98
N ILE A 116 -17.09 -19.13 4.82
CA ILE A 116 -16.80 -17.74 5.12
C ILE A 116 -15.62 -17.64 6.08
N TYR A 117 -14.58 -16.94 5.64
CA TYR A 117 -13.37 -16.68 6.40
C TYR A 117 -13.42 -15.33 7.13
N ALA A 118 -13.84 -14.29 6.43
CA ALA A 118 -13.85 -12.92 6.96
C ALA A 118 -15.06 -12.14 6.45
N TRP A 119 -15.46 -11.15 7.23
CA TRP A 119 -16.41 -10.12 6.86
C TRP A 119 -15.64 -8.86 6.45
N ASP A 120 -15.88 -8.38 5.24
CA ASP A 120 -15.37 -7.12 4.75
C ASP A 120 -16.50 -6.10 4.82
N LEU A 121 -16.23 -4.85 5.27
CA LEU A 121 -17.27 -3.82 5.43
C LEU A 121 -18.03 -3.58 4.13
N GLY A 122 -17.36 -3.67 3.00
CA GLY A 122 -17.96 -3.54 1.69
C GLY A 122 -16.93 -3.32 0.58
N ASN A 123 -17.40 -2.96 -0.61
CA ASN A 123 -16.51 -2.67 -1.72
C ASN A 123 -16.23 -1.17 -1.83
N GLU A 124 -14.97 -0.76 -1.63
CA GLU A 124 -14.53 0.63 -1.82
C GLU A 124 -15.46 1.65 -1.16
N CYS A 125 -15.80 1.42 0.10
CA CYS A 125 -16.89 2.10 0.79
C CYS A 125 -16.78 3.63 0.75
N SER A 126 -15.56 4.18 0.65
CA SER A 126 -15.32 5.61 0.47
C SER A 126 -15.89 6.19 -0.84
N CYS A 127 -16.21 5.33 -1.82
CA CYS A 127 -16.80 5.72 -3.10
C CYS A 127 -18.34 5.71 -3.11
N MET A 128 -18.99 5.16 -2.08
CA MET A 128 -20.47 5.11 -2.01
C MET A 128 -21.10 6.49 -1.89
N SER A 129 -20.51 7.38 -1.12
CA SER A 129 -20.92 8.80 -1.02
C SER A 129 -19.75 9.65 -0.58
N GLY A 130 -19.71 10.90 -1.02
CA GLY A 130 -18.77 11.88 -0.52
C GLY A 130 -18.96 12.14 0.98
N THR A 131 -17.87 12.31 1.71
CA THR A 131 -17.88 12.82 3.07
C THR A 131 -16.84 13.94 3.21
N ASP A 132 -17.23 14.99 3.93
CA ASP A 132 -16.44 16.19 4.19
C ASP A 132 -15.83 16.21 5.60
N SER A 133 -16.11 15.19 6.39
CA SER A 133 -15.76 15.12 7.81
C SER A 133 -15.15 13.78 8.16
N PHE A 134 -14.00 13.83 8.84
CA PHE A 134 -13.37 12.70 9.48
C PHE A 134 -14.32 11.98 10.45
N GLU A 135 -15.07 12.74 11.24
CA GLU A 135 -15.98 12.19 12.24
C GLU A 135 -17.12 11.39 11.59
N LYS A 136 -17.65 11.85 10.46
CA LYS A 136 -18.67 11.10 9.70
C LYS A 136 -18.12 9.75 9.20
N ALA A 137 -16.93 9.76 8.59
CA ALA A 137 -16.25 8.54 8.14
C ALA A 137 -15.98 7.58 9.32
N ALA A 138 -15.49 8.12 10.45
CA ALA A 138 -15.21 7.34 11.65
C ALA A 138 -16.47 6.71 12.27
N VAL A 139 -17.54 7.51 12.44
CA VAL A 139 -18.81 7.02 12.98
C VAL A 139 -19.42 5.95 12.09
N TRP A 140 -19.40 6.15 10.77
CA TRP A 140 -19.85 5.14 9.82
C TRP A 140 -19.07 3.83 9.98
N THR A 141 -17.74 3.89 9.95
CA THR A 141 -16.88 2.70 10.09
C THR A 141 -17.15 1.93 11.39
N MET A 142 -17.19 2.64 12.52
CA MET A 142 -17.52 2.04 13.83
C MET A 142 -18.91 1.41 13.83
N SER A 143 -19.91 2.11 13.28
CA SER A 143 -21.29 1.65 13.21
C SER A 143 -21.45 0.34 12.45
N ILE A 144 -20.80 0.22 11.28
CA ILE A 144 -20.84 -1.00 10.46
C ILE A 144 -20.07 -2.13 11.14
N THR A 145 -18.89 -1.84 11.69
CA THR A 145 -18.09 -2.81 12.44
C THR A 145 -18.86 -3.37 13.64
N ASP A 146 -19.54 -2.52 14.40
CA ASP A 146 -20.33 -2.95 15.56
C ASP A 146 -21.56 -3.77 15.14
N ALA A 147 -22.15 -3.46 13.99
CA ALA A 147 -23.21 -4.30 13.41
C ALA A 147 -22.75 -5.72 13.10
N ILE A 148 -21.52 -5.87 12.56
CA ILE A 148 -20.91 -7.18 12.33
C ILE A 148 -20.63 -7.87 13.67
N LYS A 149 -19.91 -7.21 14.58
CA LYS A 149 -19.48 -7.79 15.88
C LYS A 149 -20.66 -8.20 16.76
N SER A 150 -21.77 -7.45 16.72
CA SER A 150 -22.98 -7.82 17.44
C SER A 150 -23.64 -9.10 16.92
N SER A 151 -23.29 -9.54 15.72
CA SER A 151 -23.87 -10.71 15.05
C SER A 151 -22.91 -11.90 14.97
N ASP A 152 -21.60 -11.63 14.75
CA ASP A 152 -20.54 -12.63 14.69
C ASP A 152 -19.22 -12.05 15.24
N GLN A 153 -18.74 -12.60 16.35
CA GLN A 153 -17.45 -12.23 16.98
C GLN A 153 -16.31 -13.19 16.62
N SER A 154 -16.59 -14.23 15.82
CA SER A 154 -15.63 -15.31 15.57
C SER A 154 -14.74 -15.08 14.36
N ARG A 155 -15.16 -14.24 13.44
CA ARG A 155 -14.43 -13.98 12.18
C ARG A 155 -13.76 -12.62 12.18
N PRO A 156 -12.60 -12.52 11.52
CA PRO A 156 -11.93 -11.23 11.34
C PRO A 156 -12.76 -10.29 10.46
N ILE A 157 -12.56 -9.00 10.70
CA ILE A 157 -13.17 -7.90 9.97
C ILE A 157 -12.11 -7.24 9.10
N ILE A 158 -12.45 -7.00 7.84
CA ILE A 158 -11.64 -6.34 6.83
C ILE A 158 -12.24 -4.95 6.55
N SER A 159 -11.40 -3.93 6.34
CA SER A 159 -11.84 -2.53 6.32
C SER A 159 -12.66 -2.12 5.11
N GLY A 160 -12.50 -2.75 3.93
CA GLY A 160 -13.23 -2.41 2.70
C GLY A 160 -13.06 -0.98 2.18
N VAL A 161 -12.07 -0.24 2.69
CA VAL A 161 -11.78 1.16 2.34
C VAL A 161 -10.38 1.25 1.74
N HIS A 162 -10.28 1.47 0.43
CA HIS A 162 -9.03 1.40 -0.33
C HIS A 162 -8.22 2.70 -0.40
N ARG A 163 -8.89 3.86 -0.36
CA ARG A 163 -8.25 5.19 -0.42
C ARG A 163 -8.17 5.79 0.97
N MET A 164 -7.14 5.40 1.71
CA MET A 164 -6.87 5.93 3.04
C MET A 164 -5.71 6.91 3.03
N SER A 165 -5.71 7.83 3.99
CA SER A 165 -4.60 8.75 4.23
C SER A 165 -4.10 8.59 5.68
N PRO A 166 -2.81 8.81 5.93
CA PRO A 166 -2.31 8.95 7.29
C PRO A 166 -2.89 10.16 8.01
N SER A 167 -3.30 11.19 7.27
CA SER A 167 -3.75 12.48 7.82
C SER A 167 -5.20 12.79 7.45
N ARG A 168 -6.02 13.08 8.46
CA ARG A 168 -7.40 13.55 8.30
C ARG A 168 -7.54 14.88 7.52
N TYR A 169 -6.45 15.64 7.41
CA TYR A 169 -6.44 16.89 6.64
C TYR A 169 -6.38 16.63 5.13
N ASN A 170 -5.86 15.46 4.73
CA ASN A 170 -5.75 15.09 3.33
C ASN A 170 -6.94 14.26 2.85
N ASN A 171 -7.50 13.42 3.75
CA ASN A 171 -8.64 12.56 3.45
C ASN A 171 -9.39 12.22 4.75
N PRO A 172 -10.73 12.33 4.78
CA PRO A 172 -11.55 11.91 5.93
C PRO A 172 -11.38 10.43 6.33
N TRP A 173 -11.07 9.57 5.37
CA TRP A 173 -10.83 8.14 5.61
C TRP A 173 -9.38 7.93 6.02
N THR A 174 -9.14 7.82 7.33
CA THR A 174 -7.77 7.66 7.85
C THR A 174 -7.41 6.21 8.11
N ILE A 175 -6.13 5.90 7.91
CA ILE A 175 -5.56 4.57 8.20
C ILE A 175 -5.81 4.19 9.65
N GLN A 176 -5.59 5.13 10.58
CA GLN A 176 -5.72 4.89 12.02
C GLN A 176 -7.15 4.52 12.42
N THR A 177 -8.16 5.21 11.88
CA THR A 177 -9.57 4.90 12.18
C THR A 177 -9.97 3.53 11.66
N GLN A 178 -9.55 3.20 10.43
CA GLN A 178 -9.80 1.88 9.86
C GLN A 178 -9.12 0.78 10.68
N ALA A 179 -7.88 1.00 11.10
CA ALA A 179 -7.12 0.06 11.92
C ALA A 179 -7.70 -0.16 13.33
N GLN A 180 -8.31 0.86 13.93
CA GLN A 180 -8.99 0.72 15.21
C GLN A 180 -10.26 -0.14 15.12
N SER A 181 -10.92 -0.11 13.98
CA SER A 181 -12.22 -0.75 13.78
C SER A 181 -12.14 -2.13 13.13
N SER A 182 -11.05 -2.47 12.43
CA SER A 182 -10.90 -3.72 11.70
C SER A 182 -9.66 -4.53 12.12
N ASP A 183 -9.63 -5.81 11.77
CA ASP A 183 -8.50 -6.71 12.01
C ASP A 183 -7.48 -6.66 10.88
N TYR A 184 -7.95 -6.38 9.66
CA TYR A 184 -7.13 -6.20 8.46
C TYR A 184 -7.48 -4.89 7.76
N LEU A 185 -6.46 -4.17 7.36
CA LEU A 185 -6.57 -3.07 6.39
C LEU A 185 -6.53 -3.63 4.97
N VAL A 186 -6.92 -2.80 4.00
CA VAL A 186 -6.87 -3.15 2.58
C VAL A 186 -6.23 -2.06 1.75
N SER A 187 -5.64 -2.47 0.63
CA SER A 187 -5.19 -1.60 -0.44
C SER A 187 -5.68 -2.12 -1.80
N HIS A 188 -6.02 -1.20 -2.72
CA HIS A 188 -6.33 -1.49 -4.12
C HIS A 188 -5.32 -0.73 -4.99
N PRO A 189 -4.05 -1.19 -5.05
CA PRO A 189 -2.96 -0.43 -5.65
C PRO A 189 -2.87 -0.64 -7.16
N TYR A 190 -3.93 -0.32 -7.89
CA TYR A 190 -3.92 -0.34 -9.35
C TYR A 190 -2.96 0.72 -9.91
N PRO A 191 -1.88 0.36 -10.62
CA PRO A 191 -0.94 1.35 -11.11
C PRO A 191 -1.57 2.35 -12.07
N PHE A 192 -2.45 1.90 -12.96
CA PHE A 192 -3.12 2.74 -13.96
C PHE A 192 -3.99 3.84 -13.35
N TRP A 193 -4.67 3.54 -12.23
CA TRP A 193 -5.54 4.48 -11.54
C TRP A 193 -4.84 5.28 -10.43
N SER A 194 -3.53 5.08 -10.27
CA SER A 194 -2.76 5.74 -9.22
C SER A 194 -2.23 7.08 -9.66
N ASP A 195 -2.49 8.13 -8.89
CA ASP A 195 -1.84 9.43 -9.07
C ASP A 195 -0.31 9.37 -8.82
N LEU A 196 0.22 8.27 -8.31
CA LEU A 196 1.63 8.09 -7.97
C LEU A 196 2.39 7.24 -9.01
N ALA A 197 1.76 6.18 -9.52
CA ALA A 197 2.42 5.17 -10.35
C ALA A 197 2.03 5.19 -11.84
N ALA A 198 0.96 5.91 -12.22
CA ALA A 198 0.48 5.95 -13.60
C ALA A 198 1.41 6.66 -14.60
N TYR A 199 2.44 7.34 -14.10
CA TYR A 199 3.39 8.10 -14.92
C TYR A 199 4.47 7.24 -15.57
N ASP A 200 4.64 5.99 -15.13
CA ASP A 200 5.65 5.08 -15.64
C ASP A 200 5.05 3.82 -16.26
N LYS A 201 5.85 3.12 -17.05
CA LYS A 201 5.45 1.84 -17.66
C LYS A 201 5.19 0.80 -16.56
N ILE A 202 4.13 0.00 -16.71
CA ILE A 202 3.83 -1.13 -15.80
C ILE A 202 5.03 -2.10 -15.66
N SER A 203 5.87 -2.19 -16.69
CA SER A 203 7.08 -3.01 -16.67
C SER A 203 8.24 -2.41 -15.88
N SER A 204 8.19 -1.15 -15.44
CA SER A 204 9.25 -0.52 -14.65
C SER A 204 9.33 -1.09 -13.23
N ALA A 205 10.53 -1.10 -12.65
CA ALA A 205 10.73 -1.55 -11.27
C ALA A 205 9.96 -0.68 -10.27
N ALA A 206 9.94 0.64 -10.46
CA ALA A 206 9.21 1.56 -9.59
C ALA A 206 7.73 1.23 -9.51
N VAL A 207 7.05 1.05 -10.67
CA VAL A 207 5.62 0.70 -10.72
C VAL A 207 5.36 -0.66 -10.06
N LYS A 208 6.26 -1.62 -10.22
CA LYS A 208 6.15 -2.94 -9.55
C LYS A 208 6.38 -2.87 -8.03
N LEU A 209 7.11 -1.86 -7.54
CA LEU A 209 7.30 -1.61 -6.12
C LEU A 209 6.10 -0.88 -5.47
N TYR A 210 5.29 -0.17 -6.27
CA TYR A 210 4.18 0.64 -5.76
C TYR A 210 3.17 -0.14 -4.89
N PRO A 211 2.68 -1.32 -5.30
CA PRO A 211 1.71 -2.07 -4.50
C PRO A 211 2.25 -2.44 -3.12
N THR A 212 3.50 -2.86 -3.05
CA THR A 212 4.15 -3.19 -1.78
C THR A 212 4.38 -1.95 -0.91
N ALA A 213 4.85 -0.84 -1.51
CA ALA A 213 5.08 0.41 -0.81
C ALA A 213 3.80 0.93 -0.14
N LEU A 214 2.70 1.03 -0.90
CA LEU A 214 1.41 1.51 -0.39
C LEU A 214 0.88 0.60 0.73
N THR A 215 0.94 -0.71 0.52
CA THR A 215 0.46 -1.69 1.49
C THR A 215 1.28 -1.66 2.78
N LYS A 216 2.61 -1.50 2.69
CA LYS A 216 3.49 -1.30 3.86
C LYS A 216 3.15 -0.02 4.61
N ILE A 217 2.99 1.12 3.91
CA ILE A 217 2.61 2.39 4.55
C ILE A 217 1.30 2.20 5.35
N TYR A 218 0.29 1.58 4.76
CA TYR A 218 -0.97 1.32 5.46
C TYR A 218 -0.79 0.40 6.67
N SER A 219 -0.08 -0.71 6.49
CA SER A 219 0.16 -1.68 7.56
C SER A 219 0.95 -1.08 8.72
N GLU A 220 2.00 -0.32 8.42
CA GLU A 220 2.94 0.16 9.42
C GLU A 220 2.43 1.39 10.18
N ILE A 221 1.66 2.28 9.53
CA ILE A 221 0.96 3.38 10.21
C ILE A 221 -0.26 2.86 10.99
N GLY A 222 -1.02 1.94 10.41
CA GLY A 222 -2.18 1.34 11.06
C GLY A 222 -1.85 0.34 12.16
N LYS A 223 -0.61 -0.17 12.23
CA LYS A 223 -0.19 -1.26 13.12
C LYS A 223 -1.07 -2.50 12.99
N LYS A 224 -1.55 -2.75 11.78
CA LYS A 224 -2.40 -3.89 11.41
C LYS A 224 -1.92 -4.51 10.10
N PRO A 225 -2.09 -5.82 9.91
CA PRO A 225 -1.80 -6.41 8.61
C PRO A 225 -2.69 -5.77 7.54
N CYS A 226 -2.11 -5.51 6.36
CA CYS A 226 -2.81 -4.93 5.22
C CYS A 226 -2.79 -5.92 4.05
N LEU A 227 -3.96 -6.19 3.48
CA LEU A 227 -4.19 -7.10 2.36
C LEU A 227 -4.16 -6.30 1.05
N ILE A 228 -3.47 -6.79 0.02
CA ILE A 228 -3.70 -6.33 -1.36
C ILE A 228 -4.99 -7.00 -1.83
N GLU A 229 -6.11 -6.34 -1.58
CA GLU A 229 -7.44 -6.91 -1.73
C GLU A 229 -7.96 -6.87 -3.17
N GLU A 230 -7.47 -5.91 -3.94
CA GLU A 230 -7.66 -5.85 -5.39
C GLU A 230 -6.40 -5.33 -6.07
N ILE A 231 -6.03 -5.96 -7.19
CA ILE A 231 -4.98 -5.48 -8.08
C ILE A 231 -5.22 -6.00 -9.49
N GLY A 232 -4.79 -5.23 -10.49
CA GLY A 232 -4.91 -5.60 -11.89
C GLY A 232 -4.19 -4.61 -12.79
N THR A 233 -4.09 -4.94 -14.08
CA THR A 233 -3.43 -4.13 -15.12
C THR A 233 -4.41 -3.50 -16.11
N MET A 234 -5.71 -3.52 -15.83
CA MET A 234 -6.79 -2.90 -16.59
C MET A 234 -6.97 -3.43 -18.03
N GLY A 235 -6.62 -4.70 -18.27
CA GLY A 235 -6.87 -5.39 -19.52
C GLY A 235 -5.89 -5.07 -20.67
N PRO A 236 -6.07 -5.72 -21.84
CA PRO A 236 -5.09 -5.68 -22.94
C PRO A 236 -4.91 -4.32 -23.61
N SER A 237 -5.90 -3.42 -23.50
CA SER A 237 -5.80 -2.05 -24.02
C SER A 237 -4.81 -1.16 -23.23
N VAL A 238 -4.49 -1.55 -22.00
CA VAL A 238 -3.52 -0.86 -21.13
C VAL A 238 -2.23 -1.65 -21.01
N CYS A 239 -2.34 -2.97 -20.84
CA CYS A 239 -1.19 -3.86 -20.64
C CYS A 239 -1.47 -5.22 -21.28
N ASN A 240 -0.57 -5.69 -22.13
CA ASN A 240 -0.72 -7.00 -22.75
C ASN A 240 -0.58 -8.14 -21.73
N ASP A 241 -1.12 -9.31 -22.05
CA ASP A 241 -1.18 -10.47 -21.16
C ASP A 241 0.20 -10.91 -20.65
N LYS A 242 1.24 -10.77 -21.45
CA LYS A 242 2.62 -11.11 -21.04
C LYS A 242 3.12 -10.20 -19.92
N ASN A 243 2.94 -8.90 -20.04
CA ASN A 243 3.34 -7.95 -19.02
C ASN A 243 2.42 -8.03 -17.78
N SER A 244 1.14 -8.34 -17.97
CA SER A 244 0.19 -8.60 -16.87
C SER A 244 0.61 -9.81 -16.04
N GLU A 245 1.01 -10.92 -16.69
CA GLU A 245 1.57 -12.10 -16.04
C GLU A 245 2.80 -11.74 -15.22
N LEU A 246 3.79 -11.05 -15.82
CA LEU A 246 5.04 -10.68 -15.15
C LEU A 246 4.80 -9.71 -13.99
N PHE A 247 3.91 -8.74 -14.18
CA PHE A 247 3.52 -7.82 -13.10
C PHE A 247 2.90 -8.59 -11.92
N PHE A 248 1.92 -9.45 -12.18
CA PHE A 248 1.27 -10.20 -11.10
C PHE A 248 2.23 -11.16 -10.40
N LYS A 249 3.14 -11.77 -11.18
CA LYS A 249 4.14 -12.69 -10.64
C LYS A 249 5.02 -11.99 -9.60
N ILE A 250 5.62 -10.85 -9.92
CA ILE A 250 6.47 -10.12 -8.96
C ILE A 250 5.67 -9.61 -7.76
N ILE A 251 4.40 -9.24 -7.93
CA ILE A 251 3.58 -8.83 -6.79
C ILE A 251 3.33 -9.98 -5.81
N LEU A 252 3.13 -11.20 -6.30
CA LEU A 252 3.00 -12.38 -5.43
C LEU A 252 4.29 -12.64 -4.63
N PHE A 253 5.46 -12.58 -5.27
CA PHE A 253 6.75 -12.73 -4.60
C PHE A 253 7.03 -11.58 -3.63
N SER A 254 6.78 -10.34 -4.06
CA SER A 254 6.98 -9.16 -3.21
C SER A 254 6.05 -9.14 -1.99
N ALA A 255 4.81 -9.58 -2.15
CA ALA A 255 3.88 -9.73 -1.03
C ALA A 255 4.38 -10.79 -0.02
N TRP A 256 4.85 -11.93 -0.51
CA TRP A 256 5.41 -12.99 0.31
C TRP A 256 6.66 -12.54 1.08
N GLU A 257 7.62 -11.90 0.41
CA GLU A 257 8.84 -11.41 1.06
C GLU A 257 8.58 -10.28 2.07
N ASN A 258 7.53 -9.48 1.88
CA ASN A 258 7.15 -8.39 2.79
C ASN A 258 6.08 -8.79 3.82
N ASN A 259 5.77 -10.08 3.93
CA ASN A 259 4.83 -10.61 4.91
C ASN A 259 3.40 -10.02 4.77
N ILE A 260 3.03 -9.63 3.54
CA ILE A 260 1.67 -9.21 3.19
C ILE A 260 0.77 -10.43 3.19
N PRO A 261 -0.37 -10.45 3.91
CA PRO A 261 -1.15 -11.66 4.17
C PRO A 261 -1.80 -12.28 2.94
N GLY A 262 -1.95 -11.53 1.85
CA GLY A 262 -2.51 -12.06 0.61
C GLY A 262 -2.65 -11.02 -0.49
N VAL A 263 -2.85 -11.53 -1.70
CA VAL A 263 -3.07 -10.74 -2.91
C VAL A 263 -4.24 -11.32 -3.67
N LEU A 264 -5.21 -10.50 -4.05
CA LEU A 264 -6.35 -10.88 -4.86
C LEU A 264 -6.33 -10.10 -6.19
N TRP A 265 -6.39 -10.83 -7.29
CA TRP A 265 -6.48 -10.23 -8.61
C TRP A 265 -7.93 -9.87 -8.96
N TRP A 266 -8.15 -8.72 -9.54
CA TRP A 266 -9.41 -8.31 -10.13
C TRP A 266 -9.40 -8.59 -11.64
N CYS A 267 -10.13 -9.60 -12.14
CA CYS A 267 -11.07 -10.42 -11.40
C CYS A 267 -10.96 -11.92 -11.80
N ALA A 268 -11.87 -12.76 -11.33
CA ALA A 268 -11.80 -14.21 -11.55
C ALA A 268 -12.00 -14.61 -13.01
N TYR A 269 -12.91 -13.97 -13.76
CA TYR A 269 -13.18 -14.26 -15.16
C TYR A 269 -13.66 -13.02 -15.90
N GLU A 270 -13.50 -13.02 -17.22
CA GLU A 270 -14.00 -11.97 -18.10
C GLU A 270 -15.51 -11.85 -18.03
N GLN A 271 -16.01 -10.62 -18.12
CA GLN A 271 -17.40 -10.30 -17.84
C GLN A 271 -18.18 -9.89 -19.11
N ASN A 272 -17.71 -10.34 -20.27
CA ASN A 272 -18.31 -10.06 -21.59
C ASN A 272 -19.75 -10.56 -21.74
N ASP A 273 -20.09 -11.66 -21.06
CA ASP A 273 -21.40 -12.29 -21.12
C ASP A 273 -22.44 -11.70 -20.15
N LEU A 274 -22.00 -10.80 -19.25
CA LEU A 274 -22.89 -10.20 -18.27
C LEU A 274 -23.77 -9.11 -18.90
N LYS A 275 -25.09 -9.32 -18.86
CA LYS A 275 -26.12 -8.43 -19.44
C LYS A 275 -26.84 -7.57 -18.40
N THR A 276 -26.24 -7.41 -17.23
CA THR A 276 -26.80 -6.63 -16.12
C THR A 276 -25.91 -5.42 -15.82
N ILE A 277 -26.50 -4.38 -15.26
CA ILE A 277 -25.75 -3.21 -14.78
C ILE A 277 -24.77 -3.67 -13.67
N PRO A 278 -23.52 -3.16 -13.65
CA PRO A 278 -22.92 -2.11 -14.50
C PRO A 278 -22.32 -2.63 -15.82
N TYR A 279 -22.21 -3.93 -16.00
CA TYR A 279 -21.43 -4.59 -17.05
C TYR A 279 -21.96 -4.33 -18.48
N THR A 280 -23.23 -4.00 -18.62
CA THR A 280 -23.81 -3.55 -19.91
C THR A 280 -23.30 -2.18 -20.35
N TRP A 281 -22.63 -1.45 -19.48
CA TRP A 281 -22.13 -0.10 -19.74
C TRP A 281 -20.61 0.01 -19.65
N ASN A 282 -19.97 -0.67 -18.69
CA ASN A 282 -18.55 -0.52 -18.39
C ASN A 282 -17.71 -1.48 -19.25
N MET A 283 -17.25 -1.02 -20.40
CA MET A 283 -16.36 -1.81 -21.27
C MET A 283 -15.05 -2.19 -20.58
N CYS A 284 -14.54 -1.38 -19.63
CA CYS A 284 -13.30 -1.66 -18.92
C CYS A 284 -13.34 -2.95 -18.08
N GLU A 285 -14.52 -3.45 -17.72
CA GLU A 285 -14.69 -4.67 -16.91
C GLU A 285 -14.68 -5.96 -17.73
N THR A 286 -14.72 -5.85 -19.07
CA THR A 286 -14.97 -7.01 -19.94
C THR A 286 -13.79 -7.97 -20.03
N GLU A 287 -12.53 -7.48 -19.95
CA GLU A 287 -11.32 -8.25 -20.24
C GLU A 287 -10.36 -8.39 -19.05
N LEU A 288 -10.83 -8.20 -17.79
CA LEU A 288 -9.99 -8.18 -16.59
C LEU A 288 -9.75 -9.57 -15.97
N GLY A 289 -10.44 -10.60 -16.45
CA GLY A 289 -10.45 -11.93 -15.87
C GLY A 289 -9.12 -12.67 -15.94
N ILE A 290 -8.88 -13.55 -14.95
CA ILE A 290 -7.83 -14.59 -15.01
C ILE A 290 -8.27 -15.71 -15.98
N LEU A 291 -9.57 -15.92 -16.09
CA LEU A 291 -10.20 -16.81 -17.06
C LEU A 291 -10.84 -15.99 -18.15
N ASP A 292 -10.79 -16.46 -19.38
CA ASP A 292 -11.47 -15.85 -20.52
C ASP A 292 -13.00 -16.03 -20.47
N GLU A 293 -13.71 -15.53 -21.45
CA GLU A 293 -15.17 -15.66 -21.59
C GLU A 293 -15.64 -17.11 -21.65
N ASN A 294 -14.82 -18.02 -22.16
CA ASN A 294 -15.06 -19.46 -22.22
C ASN A 294 -14.62 -20.20 -20.95
N LYS A 295 -14.23 -19.45 -19.90
CA LYS A 295 -13.73 -19.96 -18.61
C LYS A 295 -12.40 -20.73 -18.74
N LYS A 296 -11.61 -20.47 -19.80
CA LYS A 296 -10.28 -21.02 -19.98
C LYS A 296 -9.24 -20.11 -19.31
N PRO A 297 -8.18 -20.68 -18.71
CA PRO A 297 -7.11 -19.89 -18.13
C PRO A 297 -6.43 -18.99 -19.16
N LYS A 298 -6.32 -17.69 -18.86
CA LYS A 298 -5.48 -16.74 -19.59
C LYS A 298 -4.02 -16.86 -19.12
N GLN A 299 -3.10 -16.25 -19.86
CA GLN A 299 -1.67 -16.29 -19.59
C GLN A 299 -1.31 -15.86 -18.16
N ILE A 300 -2.03 -14.92 -17.59
CA ILE A 300 -1.85 -14.44 -16.22
C ILE A 300 -1.97 -15.53 -15.14
N MET A 301 -2.69 -16.64 -15.43
CA MET A 301 -2.78 -17.78 -14.53
C MET A 301 -1.40 -18.41 -14.26
N ASN A 302 -0.44 -18.27 -15.18
CA ASN A 302 0.92 -18.78 -15.00
C ASN A 302 1.59 -18.15 -13.79
N ALA A 303 1.34 -16.86 -13.50
CA ALA A 303 1.89 -16.18 -12.32
C ALA A 303 1.51 -16.92 -11.02
N ILE A 304 0.23 -17.30 -10.89
CA ILE A 304 -0.25 -18.07 -9.72
C ILE A 304 0.37 -19.45 -9.68
N THR A 305 0.46 -20.13 -10.84
CA THR A 305 0.97 -21.50 -10.93
C THR A 305 2.47 -21.55 -10.61
N ASP A 306 3.25 -20.60 -11.13
CA ASP A 306 4.69 -20.52 -10.89
C ASP A 306 4.98 -20.18 -9.43
N PHE A 307 4.26 -19.21 -8.87
CA PHE A 307 4.38 -18.89 -7.45
C PHE A 307 4.00 -20.07 -6.55
N GLN A 308 2.91 -20.81 -6.88
CA GLN A 308 2.53 -22.00 -6.12
C GLN A 308 3.61 -23.08 -6.18
N ARG A 309 4.21 -23.32 -7.36
CA ARG A 309 5.32 -24.28 -7.50
C ARG A 309 6.54 -23.88 -6.66
N PHE A 310 6.80 -22.58 -6.56
CA PHE A 310 7.87 -22.08 -5.69
C PHE A 310 7.53 -22.33 -4.22
N ILE A 311 6.33 -21.98 -3.75
CA ILE A 311 5.89 -22.20 -2.37
C ILE A 311 5.90 -23.70 -2.00
N ASP A 312 5.54 -24.58 -2.93
CA ASP A 312 5.54 -26.03 -2.69
C ASP A 312 6.97 -26.61 -2.54
N LYS A 313 8.00 -25.92 -3.03
CA LYS A 313 9.41 -26.32 -2.93
C LYS A 313 10.10 -25.86 -1.65
N ILE A 314 9.62 -24.77 -1.03
CA ILE A 314 10.22 -24.23 0.20
C ILE A 314 9.69 -24.93 1.44
N ASP A 315 10.58 -25.19 2.39
CA ASP A 315 10.31 -25.88 3.66
C ASP A 315 10.37 -24.94 4.88
N PHE A 316 10.31 -23.63 4.63
CA PHE A 316 10.40 -22.58 5.65
C PHE A 316 9.31 -21.52 5.47
N SER A 317 9.16 -20.68 6.49
CA SER A 317 8.39 -19.43 6.42
C SER A 317 9.32 -18.28 6.76
N LEU A 318 9.19 -17.15 6.04
CA LEU A 318 9.95 -15.96 6.34
C LEU A 318 9.45 -15.25 7.60
N SER A 319 10.37 -14.62 8.34
CA SER A 319 10.05 -13.58 9.32
C SER A 319 9.72 -12.26 8.61
N LYS A 320 9.30 -11.22 9.34
CA LYS A 320 9.26 -9.86 8.79
C LYS A 320 10.67 -9.50 8.26
N PRO A 321 10.79 -8.86 7.07
CA PRO A 321 12.09 -8.43 6.57
C PRO A 321 12.73 -7.43 7.54
N LYS A 322 14.06 -7.52 7.71
CA LYS A 322 14.83 -6.57 8.50
C LYS A 322 14.65 -5.18 7.91
N SER A 323 14.34 -4.22 8.78
CA SER A 323 14.36 -2.80 8.43
C SER A 323 15.75 -2.22 8.66
N ASP A 324 16.26 -1.49 7.68
CA ASP A 324 17.54 -0.80 7.74
C ASP A 324 17.40 0.62 8.26
N ALA A 325 16.28 1.27 7.99
CA ALA A 325 15.98 2.62 8.44
C ALA A 325 14.48 2.83 8.66
N VAL A 326 14.13 3.83 9.47
CA VAL A 326 12.76 4.28 9.68
C VAL A 326 12.51 5.59 8.95
N CYS A 327 11.58 5.58 8.00
CA CYS A 327 11.10 6.75 7.26
C CYS A 327 9.95 7.41 8.03
N ILE A 328 10.13 8.67 8.42
CA ILE A 328 9.16 9.43 9.21
C ILE A 328 8.39 10.35 8.26
N LEU A 329 7.12 10.02 8.02
CA LEU A 329 6.23 10.83 7.20
C LEU A 329 5.68 11.98 8.04
N THR A 330 5.87 13.23 7.56
CA THR A 330 5.59 14.44 8.33
C THR A 330 4.24 15.06 7.97
N HIS A 331 3.77 15.97 8.83
CA HIS A 331 2.60 16.78 8.54
C HIS A 331 2.87 17.74 7.38
N GLY A 332 1.84 18.01 6.57
CA GLY A 332 1.88 19.01 5.49
C GLY A 332 2.49 18.56 4.17
N GLN A 333 3.11 17.36 4.12
CA GLN A 333 3.62 16.77 2.87
C GLN A 333 2.58 15.87 2.19
N ASP A 334 2.83 15.49 0.95
CA ASP A 334 2.18 14.34 0.32
C ASP A 334 2.76 13.04 0.91
N GLN A 335 2.18 12.57 2.02
CA GLN A 335 2.73 11.43 2.77
C GLN A 335 2.81 10.15 1.92
N LEU A 336 1.80 9.88 1.09
CA LEU A 336 1.78 8.67 0.28
C LEU A 336 2.79 8.76 -0.86
N GLY A 337 2.87 9.89 -1.54
CA GLY A 337 3.82 10.12 -2.62
C GLY A 337 5.26 10.13 -2.14
N VAL A 338 5.56 10.89 -1.09
CA VAL A 338 6.90 10.96 -0.49
C VAL A 338 7.30 9.60 0.11
N GLY A 339 6.36 8.89 0.76
CA GLY A 339 6.61 7.55 1.27
C GLY A 339 6.91 6.54 0.17
N TYR A 340 6.16 6.57 -0.93
CA TYR A 340 6.42 5.73 -2.09
C TYR A 340 7.80 6.03 -2.71
N ALA A 341 8.13 7.29 -2.92
CA ALA A 341 9.43 7.68 -3.49
C ALA A 341 10.60 7.27 -2.58
N SER A 342 10.46 7.49 -1.25
CA SER A 342 11.46 7.05 -0.27
C SER A 342 11.64 5.53 -0.30
N TYR A 343 10.56 4.76 -0.45
CA TYR A 343 10.63 3.30 -0.59
C TYR A 343 11.38 2.88 -1.85
N VAL A 344 11.07 3.50 -3.00
CA VAL A 344 11.77 3.18 -4.26
C VAL A 344 13.26 3.50 -4.15
N PHE A 345 13.64 4.69 -3.65
CA PHE A 345 15.04 5.06 -3.45
C PHE A 345 15.78 4.11 -2.51
N ALA A 346 15.15 3.75 -1.39
CA ALA A 346 15.72 2.79 -0.47
C ALA A 346 15.98 1.44 -1.15
N ARG A 347 14.99 0.91 -1.91
CA ARG A 347 15.15 -0.35 -2.64
C ARG A 347 16.23 -0.29 -3.70
N GLN A 348 16.30 0.80 -4.47
CA GLN A 348 17.36 1.03 -5.47
C GLN A 348 18.75 1.11 -4.82
N SER A 349 18.86 1.70 -3.62
CA SER A 349 20.10 1.75 -2.84
C SER A 349 20.43 0.44 -2.12
N GLY A 350 19.61 -0.61 -2.23
CA GLY A 350 19.82 -1.89 -1.53
C GLY A 350 19.37 -1.92 -0.07
N MET A 351 18.53 -0.99 0.35
CA MET A 351 17.95 -0.92 1.70
C MET A 351 16.50 -1.36 1.73
N ASN A 352 16.03 -1.76 2.91
CA ASN A 352 14.63 -1.92 3.24
C ASN A 352 14.26 -0.95 4.36
N ILE A 353 13.12 -0.24 4.23
CA ILE A 353 12.69 0.77 5.21
C ILE A 353 11.31 0.44 5.79
N ASP A 354 11.12 0.81 7.04
CA ASP A 354 9.81 0.85 7.70
C ASP A 354 9.32 2.30 7.78
N PHE A 355 8.00 2.48 7.98
CA PHE A 355 7.37 3.79 8.05
C PHE A 355 6.87 4.10 9.47
N CYS A 356 6.95 5.38 9.82
CA CYS A 356 6.39 5.93 11.06
C CYS A 356 5.68 7.24 10.72
N PHE A 357 4.57 7.52 11.40
CA PHE A 357 3.86 8.78 11.20
C PHE A 357 4.30 9.81 12.25
N TYR A 358 4.31 11.09 11.90
CA TYR A 358 4.92 12.20 12.64
C TYR A 358 4.46 12.35 14.11
N ASP A 359 3.25 11.92 14.44
CA ASP A 359 2.67 12.04 15.78
C ASP A 359 2.77 10.74 16.61
N GLU A 360 3.29 9.66 16.02
CA GLU A 360 3.53 8.40 16.70
C GLU A 360 4.81 8.43 17.57
N ASN A 361 4.94 7.45 18.45
CA ASN A 361 6.21 7.21 19.12
C ASN A 361 7.22 6.66 18.10
N ILE A 362 8.32 7.39 17.92
CA ILE A 362 9.36 7.02 16.97
C ILE A 362 10.04 5.73 17.44
N CYS A 363 9.96 4.68 16.63
CA CYS A 363 10.60 3.40 16.88
C CYS A 363 12.12 3.55 17.02
N ASN A 364 12.76 2.65 17.77
CA ASN A 364 14.22 2.64 17.83
C ASN A 364 14.80 2.11 16.52
N SER A 365 15.74 2.85 15.97
CA SER A 365 16.52 2.51 14.78
C SER A 365 17.88 3.19 14.88
N GLU A 366 18.87 2.66 14.19
CA GLU A 366 20.16 3.33 14.03
C GLU A 366 20.13 4.39 12.93
N TYR A 367 19.11 4.31 12.04
CA TYR A 367 19.00 5.19 10.88
C TYR A 367 17.57 5.69 10.70
N TYR A 368 17.44 6.99 10.44
CA TYR A 368 16.17 7.67 10.22
C TYR A 368 16.20 8.48 8.94
N ILE A 369 15.06 8.53 8.27
CA ILE A 369 14.81 9.35 7.07
C ILE A 369 13.68 10.31 7.41
N LEU A 370 13.91 11.62 7.31
CA LEU A 370 12.93 12.69 7.40
C LEU A 370 12.81 13.35 6.00
N PRO A 371 12.05 12.72 5.09
CA PRO A 371 12.06 13.08 3.68
C PRO A 371 11.22 14.33 3.42
N SER A 372 11.67 15.19 2.53
CA SER A 372 10.90 16.28 1.91
C SER A 372 10.06 17.10 2.90
N TYR A 373 10.63 17.46 4.07
CA TYR A 373 9.88 18.18 5.10
C TYR A 373 9.40 19.55 4.60
N THR A 374 8.13 19.86 4.87
CA THR A 374 7.49 21.08 4.35
C THR A 374 6.59 21.72 5.41
N GLY A 375 6.34 23.04 5.24
CA GLY A 375 5.44 23.80 6.11
C GLY A 375 6.03 24.14 7.48
N ILE A 376 5.17 24.70 8.35
CA ILE A 376 5.58 25.23 9.66
C ILE A 376 5.42 24.23 10.81
N ASN A 377 4.53 23.25 10.64
CA ASN A 377 4.17 22.26 11.66
C ASN A 377 4.50 20.86 11.18
N ILE A 378 5.78 20.50 11.09
CA ILE A 378 6.22 19.21 10.53
C ILE A 378 5.89 18.03 11.43
N MET A 379 6.00 18.19 12.75
CA MET A 379 5.69 17.19 13.77
C MET A 379 5.53 17.82 15.16
N PRO A 380 4.93 17.13 16.15
CA PRO A 380 4.89 17.56 17.55
C PRO A 380 6.28 17.76 18.12
N LYS A 381 6.43 18.77 18.99
CA LYS A 381 7.72 19.15 19.58
C LYS A 381 8.38 18.02 20.36
N ASP A 382 7.60 17.26 21.11
CA ASP A 382 8.10 16.12 21.91
C ASP A 382 8.65 15.00 20.99
N LYS A 383 8.01 14.73 19.85
CA LYS A 383 8.48 13.75 18.87
C LYS A 383 9.76 14.21 18.20
N TYR A 384 9.81 15.50 17.84
CA TYR A 384 11.03 16.09 17.27
C TYR A 384 12.22 16.03 18.26
N ILE A 385 12.00 16.39 19.52
CA ILE A 385 13.04 16.27 20.56
C ILE A 385 13.48 14.81 20.71
N SER A 386 12.55 13.88 20.77
CA SER A 386 12.86 12.44 20.84
C SER A 386 13.73 11.97 19.66
N LEU A 387 13.42 12.41 18.43
CA LEU A 387 14.24 12.10 17.25
C LEU A 387 15.67 12.67 17.40
N ILE A 388 15.78 13.95 17.77
CA ILE A 388 17.09 14.60 17.95
C ILE A 388 17.92 13.94 19.05
N ASP A 389 17.30 13.48 20.13
CA ASP A 389 18.00 12.77 21.20
C ASP A 389 18.48 11.38 20.74
N LYS A 390 17.73 10.67 19.91
CA LYS A 390 18.20 9.43 19.26
C LYS A 390 19.45 9.70 18.42
N VAL A 391 19.47 10.80 17.65
CA VAL A 391 20.67 11.20 16.87
C VAL A 391 21.84 11.51 17.78
N LYS A 392 21.65 12.31 18.85
CA LYS A 392 22.72 12.62 19.82
C LYS A 392 23.29 11.36 20.46
N ASN A 393 22.50 10.31 20.61
CA ASN A 393 22.89 9.03 21.18
C ASN A 393 23.48 8.04 20.16
N GLY A 394 23.73 8.47 18.91
CA GLY A 394 24.49 7.69 17.94
C GLY A 394 23.75 7.37 16.63
N ALA A 395 22.45 7.67 16.51
CA ALA A 395 21.74 7.42 15.28
C ALA A 395 22.15 8.36 14.14
N THR A 396 21.97 7.93 12.91
CA THR A 396 22.11 8.72 11.69
C THR A 396 20.76 9.20 11.20
N LEU A 397 20.64 10.48 10.88
CA LEU A 397 19.43 11.08 10.35
C LEU A 397 19.70 11.70 8.98
N PHE A 398 18.93 11.30 7.96
CA PHE A 398 18.85 12.01 6.69
C PHE A 398 17.64 12.94 6.70
N VAL A 399 17.82 14.17 6.20
CA VAL A 399 16.77 15.20 6.13
C VAL A 399 16.82 15.86 4.76
N SER A 400 15.70 15.93 4.03
CA SER A 400 15.59 16.66 2.77
C SER A 400 14.58 17.79 2.84
N TYR A 401 14.95 18.95 2.32
CA TYR A 401 14.23 20.22 2.45
C TYR A 401 13.22 20.45 1.33
N ASN A 402 11.99 20.79 1.71
CA ASN A 402 10.91 21.16 0.79
C ASN A 402 10.15 22.43 1.27
N GLY A 403 10.88 23.49 1.62
CA GLY A 403 10.27 24.73 2.09
C GLY A 403 9.70 24.69 3.51
N GLY A 404 10.14 23.76 4.35
CA GLY A 404 9.69 23.64 5.73
C GLY A 404 10.55 24.39 6.75
N ILE A 405 10.01 24.59 7.97
CA ILE A 405 10.74 25.17 9.10
C ILE A 405 11.20 24.06 10.04
N LEU A 406 12.51 24.03 10.29
CA LEU A 406 13.14 23.07 11.20
C LEU A 406 13.78 23.81 12.38
N SER A 407 13.32 23.55 13.58
CA SER A 407 13.83 24.20 14.79
C SER A 407 15.26 23.78 15.10
N GLY A 408 16.12 24.73 15.45
CA GLY A 408 17.54 24.48 15.73
C GLY A 408 18.35 24.09 14.49
N PHE A 409 17.96 24.59 13.33
CA PHE A 409 18.49 24.24 12.01
C PHE A 409 20.04 24.23 11.98
N GLU A 410 20.69 25.32 12.42
CA GLU A 410 22.16 25.39 12.40
C GLU A 410 22.84 24.33 13.27
N LYS A 411 22.31 24.09 14.48
CA LYS A 411 22.85 23.05 15.37
C LYS A 411 22.67 21.64 14.80
N LEU A 412 21.53 21.42 14.12
CA LEU A 412 21.22 20.15 13.53
C LEU A 412 22.06 19.88 12.28
N THR A 413 22.04 20.82 11.34
CA THR A 413 22.62 20.65 10.01
C THR A 413 24.07 21.07 9.89
N GLY A 414 24.57 21.90 10.82
CA GLY A 414 25.89 22.53 10.74
C GLY A 414 26.00 23.60 9.64
N LEU A 415 24.84 24.11 9.20
CA LEU A 415 24.74 25.13 8.17
C LEU A 415 23.97 26.34 8.71
N SER A 416 24.44 27.55 8.43
CA SER A 416 23.73 28.79 8.70
C SER A 416 22.95 29.21 7.43
N VAL A 417 21.69 29.55 7.59
CA VAL A 417 20.87 30.12 6.50
C VAL A 417 21.18 31.61 6.41
N ILE A 418 21.69 32.06 5.26
CA ILE A 418 21.93 33.47 4.97
C ILE A 418 20.59 34.15 4.62
N GLU A 419 19.86 33.55 3.66
CA GLU A 419 18.52 33.96 3.28
C GLU A 419 17.76 32.84 2.57
N THR A 420 16.46 33.04 2.41
CA THR A 420 15.56 32.11 1.73
C THR A 420 14.81 32.86 0.63
N GLU A 421 14.82 32.27 -0.55
CA GLU A 421 14.09 32.79 -1.70
C GLU A 421 12.92 31.87 -2.06
N GLN A 422 11.80 32.46 -2.48
CA GLN A 422 10.63 31.76 -2.99
C GLN A 422 10.51 31.97 -4.50
N GLY A 423 10.34 30.89 -5.27
CA GLY A 423 10.27 30.96 -6.73
C GLY A 423 10.28 29.59 -7.37
N ASN A 424 10.63 29.55 -8.65
CA ASN A 424 10.92 28.30 -9.34
C ASN A 424 12.42 28.30 -9.70
N PHE A 425 13.18 27.51 -8.99
CA PHE A 425 14.63 27.41 -9.17
C PHE A 425 14.97 26.05 -9.77
N ASN A 426 15.85 26.06 -10.77
CA ASN A 426 16.46 24.86 -11.32
C ASN A 426 17.88 24.77 -10.77
N GLY A 427 18.29 23.59 -10.33
CA GLY A 427 19.64 23.33 -9.83
C GLY A 427 20.23 22.08 -10.48
N LYS A 428 21.56 22.03 -10.47
CA LYS A 428 22.36 20.87 -10.86
C LYS A 428 23.42 20.63 -9.80
N THR A 429 23.71 19.36 -9.55
CA THR A 429 24.77 18.96 -8.61
C THR A 429 25.35 17.61 -9.06
N VAL A 430 26.51 17.28 -8.54
CA VAL A 430 27.14 15.96 -8.78
C VAL A 430 27.25 15.24 -7.46
N ILE A 431 26.66 14.05 -7.34
CA ILE A 431 26.71 13.19 -6.15
C ILE A 431 27.21 11.80 -6.57
N SER A 432 28.26 11.30 -5.96
CA SER A 432 28.88 10.01 -6.27
C SER A 432 29.27 9.84 -7.75
N GLY A 433 29.52 10.93 -8.47
CA GLY A 433 29.85 10.93 -9.90
C GLY A 433 28.63 11.02 -10.84
N TYR A 434 27.41 11.03 -10.31
CA TYR A 434 26.16 11.18 -11.05
C TYR A 434 25.73 12.65 -11.08
N GLU A 435 25.42 13.17 -12.27
CA GLU A 435 24.85 14.51 -12.44
C GLU A 435 23.35 14.44 -12.15
N LEU A 436 22.90 15.21 -11.16
CA LEU A 436 21.51 15.28 -10.74
C LEU A 436 20.93 16.67 -11.05
N GLU A 437 19.82 16.68 -11.77
CA GLU A 437 19.05 17.91 -12.02
C GLU A 437 17.82 17.94 -11.11
N TYR A 438 17.56 19.08 -10.47
CA TYR A 438 16.43 19.25 -9.58
C TYR A 438 15.74 20.60 -9.76
N THR A 439 14.49 20.68 -9.34
CA THR A 439 13.71 21.92 -9.26
C THR A 439 13.25 22.13 -7.82
N GLN A 440 13.11 23.36 -7.39
CA GLN A 440 12.61 23.68 -6.05
C GLN A 440 11.85 25.00 -6.04
N LYS A 441 10.86 25.12 -5.15
CA LYS A 441 10.06 26.33 -4.97
C LYS A 441 10.60 27.25 -3.88
N SER A 442 11.49 26.74 -3.05
CA SER A 442 12.14 27.49 -1.97
C SER A 442 13.63 27.15 -2.00
N LYS A 443 14.48 28.14 -2.23
CA LYS A 443 15.94 28.01 -2.27
C LYS A 443 16.54 28.59 -0.98
N LEU A 444 17.42 27.83 -0.34
CA LEU A 444 18.22 28.29 0.81
C LEU A 444 19.60 28.71 0.32
N SER A 445 20.02 29.93 0.66
CA SER A 445 21.41 30.35 0.58
C SER A 445 22.12 29.95 1.88
N LEU A 446 23.07 29.03 1.81
CA LEU A 446 23.65 28.34 2.94
C LEU A 446 25.14 28.66 3.13
N LYS A 447 25.57 28.78 4.37
CA LYS A 447 26.98 28.89 4.75
C LYS A 447 27.37 27.79 5.72
N PRO A 448 28.40 26.97 5.44
CA PRO A 448 28.87 25.96 6.37
C PRO A 448 29.40 26.57 7.67
N THR A 449 29.01 25.99 8.81
CA THR A 449 29.56 26.33 10.14
C THR A 449 30.34 25.16 10.72
N THR A 450 29.69 24.01 10.97
CA THR A 450 30.33 22.78 11.45
C THR A 450 30.15 21.61 10.48
N ALA A 451 29.31 21.75 9.48
CA ALA A 451 29.05 20.69 8.50
C ALA A 451 30.23 20.51 7.53
N LYS A 452 30.46 19.27 7.15
CA LYS A 452 31.23 18.92 5.96
C LYS A 452 30.29 18.97 4.74
N VAL A 453 30.58 19.81 3.77
CA VAL A 453 29.89 19.83 2.48
C VAL A 453 30.30 18.62 1.67
N LEU A 454 29.34 17.90 1.12
CA LEU A 454 29.53 16.69 0.30
C LEU A 454 29.24 16.95 -1.17
N ALA A 455 28.31 17.88 -1.46
CA ALA A 455 28.00 18.34 -2.82
C ALA A 455 27.50 19.78 -2.79
N GLU A 456 27.78 20.51 -3.89
CA GLU A 456 27.39 21.90 -4.11
C GLU A 456 26.64 22.00 -5.45
N ASP A 457 25.86 23.09 -5.61
CA ASP A 457 25.30 23.45 -6.90
C ASP A 457 26.31 24.23 -7.78
N SER A 458 25.89 24.62 -8.98
CA SER A 458 26.72 25.40 -9.90
C SER A 458 27.19 26.75 -9.35
N ASP A 459 26.48 27.29 -8.35
CA ASP A 459 26.78 28.58 -7.71
C ASP A 459 27.67 28.43 -6.48
N GLY A 460 28.06 27.18 -6.13
CA GLY A 460 28.84 26.86 -4.95
C GLY A 460 28.03 26.85 -3.64
N ASN A 461 26.69 26.80 -3.73
CA ASN A 461 25.85 26.69 -2.55
C ASN A 461 25.75 25.22 -2.09
N PRO A 462 25.92 24.92 -0.79
CA PRO A 462 25.80 23.55 -0.29
C PRO A 462 24.47 22.90 -0.60
N VAL A 463 24.50 21.74 -1.27
CA VAL A 463 23.33 20.95 -1.63
C VAL A 463 23.20 19.71 -0.76
N LEU A 464 24.32 19.05 -0.48
CA LEU A 464 24.36 17.91 0.42
C LEU A 464 25.48 18.10 1.44
N SER A 465 25.18 17.93 2.70
CA SER A 465 26.15 18.07 3.79
C SER A 465 26.00 17.01 4.87
N CYS A 466 27.03 16.81 5.66
CA CYS A 466 27.02 15.95 6.84
C CYS A 466 27.53 16.71 8.07
N ASN A 467 26.76 16.70 9.15
CA ASN A 467 27.11 17.30 10.43
C ASN A 467 27.15 16.26 11.53
N LYS A 468 28.10 16.38 12.47
CA LYS A 468 28.13 15.58 13.68
C LYS A 468 27.23 16.19 14.74
N LEU A 469 26.31 15.39 15.32
CA LEU A 469 25.44 15.83 16.40
C LEU A 469 25.50 14.83 17.57
N GLY A 470 26.21 15.19 18.63
CA GLY A 470 26.51 14.27 19.73
C GLY A 470 27.35 13.09 19.23
N LEU A 471 26.88 11.86 19.42
CA LEU A 471 27.53 10.64 18.93
C LEU A 471 27.10 10.27 17.49
N GLY A 472 25.99 10.83 16.98
CA GLY A 472 25.42 10.53 15.67
C GLY A 472 25.77 11.53 14.59
N LYS A 473 25.08 11.39 13.44
CA LYS A 473 25.30 12.19 12.22
C LYS A 473 23.96 12.71 11.68
N VAL A 474 23.99 13.86 11.02
CA VAL A 474 22.86 14.39 10.26
C VAL A 474 23.33 14.68 8.84
N TYR A 475 22.71 14.04 7.88
CA TYR A 475 22.83 14.40 6.47
C TYR A 475 21.69 15.34 6.10
N PHE A 476 22.01 16.46 5.51
CA PHE A 476 21.05 17.45 5.06
C PHE A 476 21.14 17.63 3.56
N CYS A 477 20.01 17.45 2.85
CA CYS A 477 19.85 17.73 1.42
C CYS A 477 19.00 19.00 1.26
N ALA A 478 19.54 20.00 0.56
CA ALA A 478 18.91 21.32 0.42
C ALA A 478 17.76 21.37 -0.60
N PHE A 479 17.38 20.23 -1.18
CA PHE A 479 16.19 20.04 -2.01
C PHE A 479 15.46 18.75 -1.63
N ALA A 480 14.32 18.48 -2.23
CA ALA A 480 13.43 17.37 -1.88
C ALA A 480 13.40 16.29 -2.98
N PRO A 481 14.38 15.37 -3.05
CA PRO A 481 14.43 14.37 -4.12
C PRO A 481 13.17 13.49 -4.16
N GLU A 482 12.60 13.15 -3.00
CA GLU A 482 11.41 12.32 -2.90
C GLU A 482 10.18 13.03 -3.50
N ALA A 483 9.91 14.26 -3.07
CA ALA A 483 8.78 15.04 -3.58
C ALA A 483 8.90 15.35 -5.08
N LEU A 484 10.12 15.52 -5.58
CA LEU A 484 10.39 15.77 -7.01
C LEU A 484 10.14 14.55 -7.88
N SER A 485 10.18 13.35 -7.32
CA SER A 485 10.01 12.10 -8.04
C SER A 485 8.57 11.61 -8.08
N VAL A 486 7.69 12.23 -7.31
CA VAL A 486 6.26 11.93 -7.33
C VAL A 486 5.61 12.55 -8.57
N CYS A 487 4.70 11.82 -9.21
CA CYS A 487 3.93 12.28 -10.37
C CYS A 487 4.79 12.77 -11.55
N LYS A 488 5.97 12.22 -11.72
CA LYS A 488 6.90 12.59 -12.79
C LYS A 488 7.33 11.35 -13.58
N ASN A 489 7.20 11.44 -14.91
CA ASN A 489 7.60 10.35 -15.81
C ASN A 489 9.12 10.09 -15.70
N SER A 490 9.47 8.82 -15.61
CA SER A 490 10.85 8.35 -15.53
C SER A 490 11.71 8.94 -14.40
N ALA A 491 11.07 9.45 -13.34
CA ALA A 491 11.76 10.09 -12.22
C ALA A 491 12.74 9.13 -11.52
N PHE A 492 12.37 7.85 -11.41
CA PHE A 492 13.17 6.83 -10.72
C PHE A 492 14.32 6.25 -11.57
N THR A 493 14.53 6.77 -12.77
CA THR A 493 15.69 6.45 -13.63
C THR A 493 16.76 7.55 -13.62
N GLN A 494 16.62 8.58 -12.77
CA GLN A 494 17.49 9.76 -12.69
C GLN A 494 18.54 9.69 -11.57
N ASP A 495 18.89 8.51 -11.11
CA ASP A 495 19.93 8.25 -10.10
C ASP A 495 19.79 9.04 -8.77
N MET A 496 18.60 9.60 -8.48
CA MET A 496 18.33 10.33 -7.23
C MET A 496 18.55 9.45 -5.99
N HIS A 497 18.42 8.13 -6.13
CA HIS A 497 18.69 7.17 -5.06
C HIS A 497 20.15 7.16 -4.60
N GLU A 498 21.11 7.67 -5.41
CA GLU A 498 22.52 7.79 -5.04
C GLU A 498 22.74 8.71 -3.84
N ILE A 499 21.79 9.63 -3.58
CA ILE A 499 21.76 10.40 -2.34
C ILE A 499 21.66 9.46 -1.13
N TYR A 500 20.77 8.48 -1.20
CA TYR A 500 20.60 7.48 -0.13
C TYR A 500 21.80 6.55 -0.07
N SER A 501 22.31 6.09 -1.22
CA SER A 501 23.52 5.25 -1.29
C SER A 501 24.71 5.90 -0.57
N LEU A 502 24.93 7.20 -0.77
CA LEU A 502 25.99 7.96 -0.13
C LEU A 502 25.73 8.15 1.38
N CYS A 503 24.53 8.62 1.75
CA CYS A 503 24.20 8.96 3.14
C CYS A 503 24.14 7.72 4.05
N PHE A 504 23.81 6.56 3.49
CA PHE A 504 23.67 5.29 4.23
C PHE A 504 24.74 4.25 3.86
N SER A 505 25.89 4.69 3.34
CA SER A 505 27.01 3.83 2.95
C SER A 505 27.49 2.90 4.06
N ASP A 506 27.38 3.32 5.34
CA ASP A 506 27.70 2.50 6.50
C ASP A 506 26.80 1.24 6.58
N ILE A 507 25.48 1.38 6.30
CA ILE A 507 24.56 0.22 6.22
C ILE A 507 24.97 -0.68 5.05
N LEU A 508 25.13 -0.08 3.89
CA LEU A 508 25.37 -0.81 2.64
C LEU A 508 26.69 -1.58 2.68
N SER A 509 27.73 -1.04 3.37
CA SER A 509 29.01 -1.73 3.52
C SER A 509 28.91 -2.97 4.41
N ASN A 510 27.99 -3.00 5.36
CA ASN A 510 27.82 -4.07 6.34
C ASN A 510 26.72 -5.10 6.01
N LYS A 511 26.17 -5.05 4.78
CA LYS A 511 25.16 -6.03 4.34
C LYS A 511 25.74 -7.44 4.26
N PRO A 512 25.03 -8.47 4.76
CA PRO A 512 25.43 -9.88 4.62
C PRO A 512 25.55 -10.32 3.16
N ILE A 513 24.69 -9.76 2.30
CA ILE A 513 24.66 -10.02 0.87
C ILE A 513 24.38 -8.71 0.12
N LYS A 514 25.08 -8.50 -0.98
CA LYS A 514 24.91 -7.32 -1.85
C LYS A 514 24.72 -7.78 -3.26
N SER A 515 23.73 -7.25 -3.95
CA SER A 515 23.58 -7.43 -5.39
C SER A 515 24.49 -6.40 -6.11
N LYS A 516 25.17 -6.85 -7.17
CA LYS A 516 25.85 -5.98 -8.14
C LYS A 516 24.96 -5.64 -9.33
N ASN A 517 23.74 -6.17 -9.35
CA ASN A 517 22.77 -5.95 -10.40
C ASN A 517 21.63 -5.07 -9.85
N ASP A 518 21.49 -3.87 -10.39
CA ASP A 518 20.53 -2.85 -9.97
C ASP A 518 19.06 -3.24 -10.19
N LEU A 519 18.80 -4.34 -10.89
CA LEU A 519 17.47 -4.89 -11.14
C LEU A 519 17.10 -6.01 -10.14
N LEU A 520 18.05 -6.42 -9.30
CA LEU A 520 17.87 -7.45 -8.27
C LEU A 520 17.88 -6.82 -6.90
N PHE A 521 16.73 -6.80 -6.23
CA PHE A 521 16.57 -6.22 -4.89
C PHE A 521 16.60 -7.30 -3.82
N VAL A 522 17.29 -7.03 -2.72
CA VAL A 522 17.50 -7.99 -1.63
C VAL A 522 16.66 -7.60 -0.41
N THR A 523 16.05 -8.60 0.25
CA THR A 523 15.52 -8.50 1.61
C THR A 523 16.15 -9.55 2.52
N GLU A 524 16.34 -9.19 3.79
CA GLU A 524 16.97 -10.01 4.82
C GLU A 524 15.94 -10.45 5.86
N HIS A 525 15.90 -11.75 6.17
CA HIS A 525 14.93 -12.33 7.10
C HIS A 525 15.67 -13.21 8.11
N TYR A 526 15.75 -12.77 9.35
CA TYR A 526 16.39 -13.50 10.43
C TYR A 526 15.41 -14.44 11.11
N LYS A 527 15.74 -15.73 11.16
CA LYS A 527 14.92 -16.74 11.84
C LYS A 527 15.81 -17.78 12.48
N ASN A 528 15.73 -17.92 13.80
CA ASN A 528 16.67 -18.72 14.59
C ASN A 528 18.12 -18.27 14.30
N ASP A 529 19.01 -19.19 14.00
CA ASP A 529 20.41 -18.88 13.67
C ASP A 529 20.66 -18.76 12.15
N GLU A 530 19.60 -18.77 11.34
CA GLU A 530 19.69 -18.68 9.89
C GLU A 530 19.25 -17.30 9.38
N LEU A 531 19.90 -16.86 8.31
CA LEU A 531 19.55 -15.66 7.56
C LEU A 531 19.05 -16.06 6.17
N TYR A 532 17.81 -15.74 5.88
CA TYR A 532 17.20 -15.92 4.56
C TYR A 532 17.31 -14.61 3.79
N CYS A 533 18.10 -14.60 2.72
CA CYS A 533 18.20 -13.47 1.79
C CYS A 533 17.35 -13.78 0.56
N VAL A 534 16.28 -13.00 0.37
CA VAL A 534 15.43 -13.08 -0.80
C VAL A 534 15.92 -12.07 -1.83
N ILE A 535 16.26 -12.56 -3.03
CA ILE A 535 16.73 -11.76 -4.17
C ILE A 535 15.62 -11.74 -5.21
N SER A 536 14.99 -10.61 -5.41
CA SER A 536 13.81 -10.45 -6.27
C SER A 536 14.16 -9.69 -7.55
N ASN A 537 13.84 -10.28 -8.70
CA ASN A 537 14.07 -9.72 -10.02
C ASN A 537 12.89 -8.85 -10.48
N TYR A 538 13.04 -7.55 -10.45
CA TYR A 538 12.01 -6.61 -10.87
C TYR A 538 12.04 -6.29 -12.38
N SER A 539 12.95 -6.92 -13.14
CA SER A 539 12.98 -6.78 -14.60
C SER A 539 12.07 -7.80 -15.31
N ASN A 540 11.74 -7.51 -16.56
CA ASN A 540 10.97 -8.43 -17.42
C ASN A 540 11.86 -9.45 -18.16
N LYS A 541 13.11 -9.61 -17.74
CA LYS A 541 14.09 -10.54 -18.31
C LYS A 541 14.77 -11.33 -17.20
N ASP A 542 15.21 -12.51 -17.51
CA ASP A 542 16.07 -13.28 -16.63
C ASP A 542 17.35 -12.49 -16.32
N GLN A 543 17.80 -12.51 -15.08
CA GLN A 543 18.98 -11.80 -14.61
C GLN A 543 19.98 -12.77 -13.99
N HIS A 544 21.25 -12.56 -14.31
CA HIS A 544 22.32 -13.26 -13.59
C HIS A 544 22.43 -12.73 -12.17
N ILE A 545 22.50 -13.64 -11.20
CA ILE A 545 22.67 -13.33 -9.78
C ILE A 545 24.17 -13.11 -9.54
N ASP A 546 24.60 -11.84 -9.62
CA ASP A 546 25.95 -11.41 -9.26
C ASP A 546 25.89 -10.74 -7.87
N ILE A 547 26.45 -11.42 -6.87
CA ILE A 547 26.34 -11.04 -5.47
C ILE A 547 27.68 -11.14 -4.75
N ASP A 548 27.92 -10.21 -3.84
CA ASP A 548 28.97 -10.30 -2.83
C ASP A 548 28.35 -10.77 -1.52
N ILE A 549 28.90 -11.83 -0.94
CA ILE A 549 28.52 -12.36 0.36
C ILE A 549 29.61 -11.97 1.37
N SER A 550 29.19 -11.40 2.51
CA SER A 550 30.12 -11.07 3.59
C SER A 550 30.89 -12.31 4.03
N PRO A 551 32.23 -12.21 4.27
CA PRO A 551 33.04 -13.34 4.70
C PRO A 551 32.62 -13.95 6.05
N GLU A 552 31.75 -13.29 6.79
CA GLU A 552 31.15 -13.83 8.02
C GLU A 552 30.08 -14.89 7.76
N TYR A 553 29.68 -15.12 6.50
CA TYR A 553 28.58 -16.01 6.11
C TYR A 553 28.99 -17.02 5.06
N ILE A 554 28.39 -18.22 5.13
CA ILE A 554 28.42 -19.23 4.07
C ILE A 554 27.03 -19.50 3.54
N VAL A 555 26.93 -19.87 2.26
CA VAL A 555 25.67 -20.30 1.66
C VAL A 555 25.43 -21.77 2.05
N LYS A 556 24.36 -21.99 2.81
CA LYS A 556 23.93 -23.33 3.23
C LYS A 556 23.01 -23.99 2.21
N LYS A 557 22.10 -23.22 1.63
CA LYS A 557 21.08 -23.69 0.70
C LYS A 557 20.60 -22.55 -0.21
N THR A 558 20.17 -22.92 -1.41
CA THR A 558 19.51 -21.97 -2.32
C THR A 558 18.19 -22.55 -2.85
N TYR A 559 17.25 -21.68 -3.18
CA TYR A 559 15.99 -22.02 -3.84
C TYR A 559 15.79 -21.08 -5.03
N ASN A 560 15.31 -21.63 -6.13
CA ASN A 560 14.98 -20.89 -7.36
C ASN A 560 16.17 -20.05 -7.91
N ALA A 561 17.40 -20.58 -7.74
CA ALA A 561 18.67 -19.95 -8.14
C ALA A 561 19.49 -20.84 -9.08
N GLU A 562 18.85 -21.66 -9.89
CA GLU A 562 19.52 -22.59 -10.81
C GLU A 562 20.45 -21.83 -11.77
N ASN A 563 21.69 -22.28 -11.89
CA ASN A 563 22.75 -21.64 -12.69
C ASN A 563 23.01 -20.15 -12.34
N MET A 564 22.73 -19.73 -11.11
CA MET A 564 22.81 -18.33 -10.70
C MET A 564 21.96 -17.40 -11.57
N ILE A 565 20.77 -17.86 -11.94
CA ILE A 565 19.81 -17.07 -12.70
C ILE A 565 18.55 -16.86 -11.84
N CYS A 566 18.15 -15.60 -11.69
CA CYS A 566 16.84 -15.23 -11.19
C CYS A 566 15.93 -14.91 -12.37
N LYS A 567 14.87 -15.71 -12.53
CA LYS A 567 13.95 -15.56 -13.66
C LYS A 567 13.18 -14.25 -13.61
N ALA A 568 12.69 -13.83 -14.77
CA ALA A 568 11.93 -12.60 -14.92
C ALA A 568 10.75 -12.52 -13.92
N CYS A 569 10.75 -11.47 -13.09
CA CYS A 569 9.70 -11.23 -12.10
C CYS A 569 9.50 -12.37 -11.08
N GLU A 570 10.57 -13.11 -10.75
CA GLU A 570 10.60 -14.12 -9.69
C GLU A 570 11.60 -13.73 -8.60
N SER A 571 11.63 -14.53 -7.54
CA SER A 571 12.61 -14.41 -6.47
C SER A 571 13.41 -15.70 -6.30
N ALA A 572 14.69 -15.54 -5.98
CA ALA A 572 15.59 -16.58 -5.51
C ALA A 572 15.83 -16.40 -4.00
N VAL A 573 16.13 -17.48 -3.28
CA VAL A 573 16.45 -17.42 -1.85
C VAL A 573 17.81 -18.04 -1.59
N PHE A 574 18.63 -17.33 -0.83
CA PHE A 574 19.90 -17.79 -0.31
C PHE A 574 19.77 -17.90 1.21
N VAL A 575 19.94 -19.12 1.72
CA VAL A 575 20.00 -19.37 3.16
C VAL A 575 21.46 -19.28 3.60
N LEU A 576 21.74 -18.31 4.44
CA LEU A 576 23.08 -18.05 4.95
C LEU A 576 23.20 -18.50 6.41
N GLU A 577 24.34 -19.07 6.75
CA GLU A 577 24.75 -19.43 8.10
C GLU A 577 25.98 -18.60 8.48
N ARG A 578 25.98 -18.02 9.69
CA ARG A 578 27.11 -17.24 10.17
C ARG A 578 28.25 -18.19 10.54
N ILE A 579 29.46 -17.88 10.08
CA ILE A 579 30.67 -18.60 10.47
C ILE A 579 30.98 -18.24 11.93
N SER A 580 30.99 -19.23 12.80
CA SER A 580 31.31 -19.07 14.25
C SER A 580 32.76 -18.66 14.51
#